data_d5ca815da3ee2889404adb7f0c14d2c5
#
_entry.id   d5ca815da3ee2889404adb7f0c14d2c5
#
_cell.length_a   1.000
_cell.length_b   1.000
_cell.length_c   1.000
_cell.angle_alpha   90.00
_cell.angle_beta   90.00
_cell.angle_gamma   90.00
#
_symmetry.space_group_name_H-M   'P 1'
#
loop_
_entity.id
_entity.type
_entity.pdbx_description
1 polymer ?
#
loop_
_entity_poly.entity_id
_entity_poly.type
_entity_poly.pdbx_seq_one_letter_code
_entity_poly.pdbx_strand_id
1 'polypeptide(L)'
;DTTEDLLLRWLEFAVFTPLMRNHSAMGTRKQEAYQFKNTEKFRDVIAVRYKLLPYIYSEYMKAVLKNTLMFLPLAFLYEDDPVAQQTEDQLMVGENIMIAPVCEQNASGRMVYFPERMKQIVFSGNDILEDKIYEKGISYVEMPLGTVSVFLREGYLLPLAEGGENVPQVDFENLRRYSFGENIKPYEYYSDDGETKKYSLEQNIKIIK
;
A
#
# COMPACT_ATOMS: atom_id res chain seq x y z
N ASP A 1 13.81 -12.62 19.64
CA ASP A 1 13.62 -13.28 18.35
C ASP A 1 12.31 -12.81 17.70
N THR A 2 12.30 -12.65 16.40
CA THR A 2 11.11 -12.25 15.63
C THR A 2 10.00 -13.31 15.77
N THR A 3 8.81 -12.88 16.17
CA THR A 3 7.61 -13.72 16.20
C THR A 3 6.93 -13.73 14.82
N GLU A 4 6.07 -14.71 14.59
CA GLU A 4 5.26 -14.79 13.36
C GLU A 4 4.39 -13.56 13.19
N ASP A 5 3.73 -13.11 14.28
CA ASP A 5 2.89 -11.91 14.29
C ASP A 5 3.70 -10.66 13.89
N LEU A 6 4.84 -10.44 14.53
CA LEU A 6 5.70 -9.30 14.22
C LEU A 6 6.15 -9.31 12.75
N LEU A 7 6.58 -10.46 12.23
CA LEU A 7 7.03 -10.55 10.84
C LEU A 7 5.89 -10.30 9.86
N LEU A 8 4.68 -10.83 10.12
CA LEU A 8 3.52 -10.58 9.28
C LEU A 8 3.15 -9.09 9.30
N ARG A 9 3.07 -8.44 10.48
CA ARG A 9 2.78 -7.00 10.59
C ARG A 9 3.83 -6.16 9.86
N TRP A 10 5.10 -6.56 9.97
CA TRP A 10 6.17 -5.91 9.22
C TRP A 10 6.02 -6.06 7.72
N LEU A 11 5.64 -7.24 7.23
CA LEU A 11 5.40 -7.47 5.80
C LEU A 11 4.15 -6.76 5.29
N GLU A 12 3.08 -6.67 6.08
CA GLU A 12 1.86 -5.90 5.75
C GLU A 12 2.19 -4.42 5.48
N PHE A 13 3.14 -3.85 6.22
CA PHE A 13 3.68 -2.52 5.91
C PHE A 13 4.65 -2.55 4.72
N ALA A 14 5.57 -3.51 4.68
CA ALA A 14 6.62 -3.59 3.68
C ALA A 14 6.09 -3.77 2.25
N VAL A 15 4.85 -4.23 2.08
CA VAL A 15 4.15 -4.29 0.77
C VAL A 15 4.25 -2.97 0.02
N PHE A 16 4.19 -1.84 0.72
CA PHE A 16 4.21 -0.50 0.12
C PHE A 16 5.61 0.04 -0.15
N THR A 17 6.63 -0.52 0.51
CA THR A 17 7.99 0.02 0.39
C THR A 17 8.63 -0.30 -0.97
N PRO A 18 9.46 0.58 -1.55
CA PRO A 18 10.17 0.29 -2.80
C PRO A 18 11.04 -0.96 -2.70
N LEU A 19 11.72 -1.15 -1.56
CA LEU A 19 12.47 -2.36 -1.24
C LEU A 19 11.75 -3.18 -0.16
N MET A 20 11.07 -4.24 -0.56
CA MET A 20 10.51 -5.22 0.37
C MET A 20 11.51 -6.34 0.60
N ARG A 21 12.04 -6.45 1.82
CA ARG A 21 13.09 -7.43 2.15
C ARG A 21 12.89 -8.00 3.55
N ASN A 22 12.98 -9.33 3.66
CA ASN A 22 13.15 -10.02 4.92
C ASN A 22 14.64 -10.27 5.15
N HIS A 23 15.19 -9.76 6.23
CA HIS A 23 16.61 -9.85 6.55
C HIS A 23 16.84 -10.04 8.05
N SER A 24 17.74 -10.96 8.38
CA SER A 24 18.17 -11.20 9.76
C SER A 24 19.69 -11.14 9.89
N ALA A 25 20.18 -10.79 11.08
CA ALA A 25 21.61 -10.79 11.37
C ALA A 25 22.14 -12.22 11.59
N MET A 26 23.44 -12.42 11.39
CA MET A 26 24.11 -13.69 11.69
C MET A 26 23.96 -14.04 13.18
N GLY A 27 23.64 -15.31 13.48
CA GLY A 27 23.44 -15.80 14.84
C GLY A 27 22.06 -15.54 15.44
N THR A 28 21.14 -14.89 14.72
CA THR A 28 19.75 -14.75 15.11
C THR A 28 18.91 -15.93 14.65
N ARG A 29 17.67 -16.01 15.13
CA ARG A 29 16.68 -17.00 14.64
C ARG A 29 16.50 -16.85 13.13
N LYS A 30 16.40 -17.99 12.45
CA LYS A 30 15.92 -18.03 11.07
C LYS A 30 14.48 -17.53 11.02
N GLN A 31 14.21 -16.60 10.09
CA GLN A 31 12.90 -15.93 9.99
C GLN A 31 12.32 -15.93 8.57
N GLU A 32 12.74 -16.88 7.75
CA GLU A 32 12.12 -17.09 6.44
C GLU A 32 10.66 -17.55 6.64
N ALA A 33 9.78 -17.10 5.77
CA ALA A 33 8.33 -17.32 5.89
C ALA A 33 7.95 -18.81 6.10
N TYR A 34 8.68 -19.72 5.46
CA TYR A 34 8.46 -21.17 5.61
C TYR A 34 8.88 -21.78 6.96
N GLN A 35 9.53 -21.00 7.84
CA GLN A 35 9.86 -21.41 9.21
C GLN A 35 8.68 -21.25 10.18
N PHE A 36 7.63 -20.56 9.77
CA PHE A 36 6.45 -20.30 10.58
C PHE A 36 5.27 -21.21 10.21
N LYS A 37 4.25 -21.25 11.06
CA LYS A 37 3.10 -22.14 10.87
C LYS A 37 2.15 -21.68 9.76
N ASN A 38 1.89 -20.38 9.71
CA ASN A 38 0.87 -19.79 8.81
C ASN A 38 1.51 -19.29 7.51
N THR A 39 2.23 -20.16 6.79
CA THR A 39 2.90 -19.83 5.52
C THR A 39 1.94 -19.24 4.48
N GLU A 40 0.67 -19.63 4.51
CA GLU A 40 -0.36 -19.07 3.61
C GLU A 40 -0.56 -17.59 3.81
N LYS A 41 -0.60 -17.10 5.06
CA LYS A 41 -0.72 -15.67 5.35
C LYS A 41 0.44 -14.86 4.79
N PHE A 42 1.66 -15.40 4.86
CA PHE A 42 2.83 -14.75 4.25
C PHE A 42 2.70 -14.67 2.73
N ARG A 43 2.27 -15.76 2.10
CA ARG A 43 2.01 -15.80 0.66
C ARG A 43 0.94 -14.78 0.27
N ASP A 44 -0.15 -14.71 1.03
CA ASP A 44 -1.27 -13.81 0.77
C ASP A 44 -0.84 -12.34 0.87
N VAL A 45 -0.09 -11.97 1.91
CA VAL A 45 0.48 -10.61 2.05
C VAL A 45 1.42 -10.27 0.87
N ILE A 46 2.27 -11.21 0.45
CA ILE A 46 3.17 -11.01 -0.69
C ILE A 46 2.36 -10.86 -1.99
N ALA A 47 1.30 -11.63 -2.18
CA ALA A 47 0.44 -11.54 -3.36
C ALA A 47 -0.21 -10.15 -3.49
N VAL A 48 -0.58 -9.51 -2.38
CA VAL A 48 -1.09 -8.13 -2.39
C VAL A 48 -0.09 -7.15 -2.99
N ARG A 49 1.23 -7.34 -2.72
CA ARG A 49 2.25 -6.49 -3.33
C ARG A 49 2.21 -6.55 -4.86
N TYR A 50 2.10 -7.76 -5.44
CA TYR A 50 2.03 -7.90 -6.91
C TYR A 50 0.78 -7.24 -7.49
N LYS A 51 -0.33 -7.31 -6.77
CA LYS A 51 -1.56 -6.60 -7.15
C LYS A 51 -1.40 -5.07 -7.12
N LEU A 52 -0.65 -4.54 -6.15
CA LEU A 52 -0.41 -3.11 -5.96
C LEU A 52 0.80 -2.57 -6.74
N LEU A 53 1.61 -3.42 -7.39
CA LEU A 53 2.81 -2.99 -8.11
C LEU A 53 2.57 -1.86 -9.11
N PRO A 54 1.51 -1.85 -9.93
CA PRO A 54 1.26 -0.74 -10.85
C PRO A 54 1.17 0.61 -10.15
N TYR A 55 0.51 0.65 -8.98
CA TYR A 55 0.40 1.85 -8.18
C TYR A 55 1.73 2.21 -7.51
N ILE A 56 2.34 1.27 -6.79
CA ILE A 56 3.58 1.47 -6.03
C ILE A 56 4.70 1.94 -6.96
N TYR A 57 4.85 1.29 -8.13
CA TYR A 57 5.89 1.64 -9.09
C TYR A 57 5.63 3.02 -9.72
N SER A 58 4.37 3.34 -10.02
CA SER A 58 4.00 4.66 -10.53
C SER A 58 4.30 5.76 -9.52
N GLU A 59 3.95 5.60 -8.25
CA GLU A 59 4.22 6.59 -7.21
C GLU A 59 5.72 6.75 -6.97
N TYR A 60 6.48 5.64 -6.97
CA TYR A 60 7.93 5.67 -6.86
C TYR A 60 8.58 6.45 -8.00
N MET A 61 8.22 6.12 -9.25
CA MET A 61 8.82 6.77 -10.44
C MET A 61 8.39 8.23 -10.56
N LYS A 62 7.16 8.57 -10.24
CA LYS A 62 6.72 9.97 -10.18
C LYS A 62 7.50 10.76 -9.12
N ALA A 63 7.71 10.18 -7.94
CA ALA A 63 8.49 10.83 -6.89
C ALA A 63 9.94 11.08 -7.32
N VAL A 64 10.59 10.09 -7.93
CA VAL A 64 11.97 10.22 -8.45
C VAL A 64 12.05 11.28 -9.55
N LEU A 65 11.14 11.25 -10.52
CA LEU A 65 11.22 12.12 -11.70
C LEU A 65 10.74 13.55 -11.43
N LYS A 66 9.86 13.75 -10.43
CA LYS A 66 9.36 15.06 -10.01
C LYS A 66 10.12 15.64 -8.82
N ASN A 67 11.12 14.93 -8.26
CA ASN A 67 11.82 15.31 -7.02
C ASN A 67 10.85 15.55 -5.85
N THR A 68 9.90 14.63 -5.67
CA THR A 68 8.91 14.67 -4.61
C THR A 68 9.03 13.45 -3.69
N LEU A 69 8.09 13.26 -2.78
CA LEU A 69 8.06 12.12 -1.88
C LEU A 69 7.00 11.10 -2.34
N MET A 70 7.35 9.81 -2.29
CA MET A 70 6.38 8.73 -2.44
C MET A 70 5.55 8.54 -1.17
N PHE A 71 6.21 8.61 0.00
CA PHE A 71 5.57 8.58 1.31
C PHE A 71 5.47 9.99 1.86
N LEU A 72 4.26 10.41 2.21
CA LEU A 72 4.01 11.73 2.77
C LEU A 72 3.41 11.59 4.18
N PRO A 73 3.99 12.23 5.20
CA PRO A 73 3.28 12.46 6.45
C PRO A 73 1.93 13.12 6.18
N LEU A 74 0.91 12.83 6.98
CA LEU A 74 -0.41 13.44 6.79
C LEU A 74 -0.34 14.97 6.81
N ALA A 75 0.55 15.52 7.63
CA ALA A 75 0.80 16.96 7.74
C ALA A 75 1.15 17.65 6.40
N PHE A 76 1.72 16.93 5.43
CA PHE A 76 2.12 17.50 4.13
C PHE A 76 0.94 17.68 3.18
N LEU A 77 -0.10 16.89 3.35
CA LEU A 77 -1.30 16.95 2.50
C LEU A 77 -2.45 17.70 3.18
N TYR A 78 -2.43 17.75 4.52
CA TYR A 78 -3.46 18.35 5.36
C TYR A 78 -2.83 19.36 6.32
N GLU A 79 -2.18 20.39 5.74
CA GLU A 79 -1.37 21.39 6.47
C GLU A 79 -2.17 22.19 7.51
N ASP A 80 -3.47 22.42 7.25
CA ASP A 80 -4.36 23.17 8.16
C ASP A 80 -5.08 22.26 9.18
N ASP A 81 -4.77 20.97 9.22
CA ASP A 81 -5.43 20.02 10.12
C ASP A 81 -4.52 19.70 11.34
N PRO A 82 -4.85 20.23 12.56
CA PRO A 82 -3.99 20.05 13.73
C PRO A 82 -3.80 18.59 14.15
N VAL A 83 -4.76 17.71 13.85
CA VAL A 83 -4.66 16.28 14.17
C VAL A 83 -3.74 15.59 13.17
N ALA A 84 -3.87 15.91 11.89
CA ALA A 84 -2.98 15.40 10.84
C ALA A 84 -1.52 15.81 11.09
N GLN A 85 -1.28 17.04 11.58
CA GLN A 85 0.06 17.54 11.92
C GLN A 85 0.73 16.74 13.06
N GLN A 86 -0.05 16.12 13.94
CA GLN A 86 0.45 15.35 15.09
C GLN A 86 0.39 13.82 14.86
N THR A 87 -0.13 13.38 13.72
CA THR A 87 -0.24 11.96 13.41
C THR A 87 1.07 11.45 12.83
N GLU A 88 1.82 10.64 13.60
CA GLU A 88 3.17 10.16 13.24
C GLU A 88 3.17 8.72 12.71
N ASP A 89 2.09 7.99 12.85
CA ASP A 89 1.98 6.55 12.59
C ASP A 89 1.05 6.19 11.42
N GLN A 90 0.72 7.18 10.60
CA GLN A 90 -0.05 7.05 9.37
C GLN A 90 0.65 7.81 8.24
N LEU A 91 0.60 7.26 7.04
CA LEU A 91 1.28 7.82 5.88
C LEU A 91 0.35 7.81 4.67
N MET A 92 0.49 8.83 3.84
CA MET A 92 0.03 8.74 2.46
C MET A 92 1.07 8.00 1.62
N VAL A 93 0.63 7.15 0.73
CA VAL A 93 1.45 6.57 -0.34
C VAL A 93 0.97 7.19 -1.64
N GLY A 94 1.74 8.14 -2.18
CA GLY A 94 1.24 9.08 -3.15
C GLY A 94 0.08 9.92 -2.60
N GLU A 95 -0.81 10.40 -3.49
CA GLU A 95 -1.94 11.22 -3.08
C GLU A 95 -3.24 10.43 -2.91
N ASN A 96 -3.32 9.19 -3.41
CA ASN A 96 -4.59 8.49 -3.55
C ASN A 96 -4.95 7.63 -2.35
N ILE A 97 -3.96 7.03 -1.68
CA ILE A 97 -4.21 6.12 -0.55
C ILE A 97 -3.44 6.51 0.70
N MET A 98 -4.08 6.28 1.84
CA MET A 98 -3.46 6.32 3.15
C MET A 98 -3.24 4.91 3.66
N ILE A 99 -2.18 4.72 4.45
CA ILE A 99 -1.88 3.51 5.20
C ILE A 99 -1.74 3.84 6.69
N ALA A 100 -2.15 2.90 7.54
CA ALA A 100 -2.04 3.00 8.98
C ALA A 100 -1.58 1.64 9.55
N PRO A 101 -0.27 1.35 9.54
CA PRO A 101 0.26 0.06 9.96
C PRO A 101 -0.08 -0.27 11.41
N VAL A 102 -0.39 -1.53 11.70
CA VAL A 102 -0.52 -2.05 13.06
C VAL A 102 0.87 -2.35 13.60
N CYS A 103 1.31 -1.57 14.61
CA CYS A 103 2.64 -1.69 15.19
C CYS A 103 2.67 -2.42 16.54
N GLU A 104 1.51 -2.81 17.06
CA GLU A 104 1.40 -3.51 18.33
C GLU A 104 1.22 -5.01 18.13
N GLN A 105 1.97 -5.81 18.89
CA GLN A 105 1.88 -7.27 18.83
C GLN A 105 0.51 -7.76 19.31
N ASN A 106 -0.05 -8.75 18.61
CA ASN A 106 -1.35 -9.38 18.86
C ASN A 106 -2.57 -8.41 18.76
N ALA A 107 -2.39 -7.20 18.28
CA ALA A 107 -3.51 -6.30 18.04
C ALA A 107 -4.33 -6.77 16.83
N SER A 108 -5.67 -6.71 16.96
CA SER A 108 -6.59 -7.04 15.86
C SER A 108 -6.93 -5.83 14.98
N GLY A 109 -6.48 -4.64 15.35
CA GLY A 109 -6.70 -3.37 14.68
C GLY A 109 -6.13 -2.22 15.50
N ARG A 110 -6.48 -1.00 15.12
CA ARG A 110 -6.00 0.20 15.82
C ARG A 110 -6.95 1.38 15.66
N MET A 111 -6.73 2.43 16.44
CA MET A 111 -7.33 3.73 16.17
C MET A 111 -6.65 4.37 14.96
N VAL A 112 -7.45 4.89 14.03
CA VAL A 112 -6.99 5.57 12.81
C VAL A 112 -7.66 6.93 12.74
N TYR A 113 -6.86 7.95 12.47
CA TYR A 113 -7.38 9.27 12.14
C TYR A 113 -7.63 9.38 10.64
N PHE A 114 -8.82 9.77 10.26
CA PHE A 114 -9.23 10.06 8.88
C PHE A 114 -9.32 11.58 8.70
N PRO A 115 -8.42 12.21 7.94
CA PRO A 115 -8.47 13.66 7.71
C PRO A 115 -9.63 14.08 6.80
N GLU A 116 -10.16 13.14 6.02
CA GLU A 116 -11.31 13.28 5.15
C GLU A 116 -12.05 11.96 5.01
N ARG A 117 -13.13 11.92 4.25
CA ARG A 117 -13.87 10.69 3.95
C ARG A 117 -13.05 9.74 3.10
N MET A 118 -12.87 8.51 3.58
CA MET A 118 -12.05 7.49 2.94
C MET A 118 -12.74 6.12 2.93
N LYS A 119 -12.40 5.30 1.94
CA LYS A 119 -12.86 3.92 1.84
C LYS A 119 -11.71 2.97 2.20
N GLN A 120 -11.89 2.16 3.25
CA GLN A 120 -11.00 1.02 3.52
C GLN A 120 -11.20 -0.05 2.47
N ILE A 121 -10.10 -0.59 1.94
CA ILE A 121 -10.05 -1.76 1.08
C ILE A 121 -9.16 -2.77 1.79
N VAL A 122 -9.70 -3.94 2.11
CA VAL A 122 -8.99 -5.02 2.79
C VAL A 122 -8.63 -6.11 1.78
N PHE A 123 -7.35 -6.33 1.59
CA PHE A 123 -6.83 -7.38 0.70
C PHE A 123 -6.43 -8.62 1.50
N SER A 124 -6.74 -9.80 0.97
CA SER A 124 -6.21 -11.09 1.40
C SER A 124 -5.81 -11.89 0.17
N GLY A 125 -4.51 -12.05 -0.06
CA GLY A 125 -4.02 -12.63 -1.30
C GLY A 125 -4.53 -11.87 -2.53
N ASN A 126 -5.20 -12.58 -3.42
CA ASN A 126 -5.79 -12.00 -4.64
C ASN A 126 -7.21 -11.45 -4.43
N ASP A 127 -7.79 -11.61 -3.27
CA ASP A 127 -9.16 -11.21 -2.99
C ASP A 127 -9.23 -9.83 -2.30
N ILE A 128 -10.33 -9.13 -2.54
CA ILE A 128 -10.74 -7.98 -1.75
C ILE A 128 -11.89 -8.47 -0.86
N LEU A 129 -11.65 -8.50 0.46
CA LEU A 129 -12.58 -9.10 1.42
C LEU A 129 -13.69 -8.15 1.80
N GLU A 130 -13.35 -6.88 2.00
CA GLU A 130 -14.28 -5.89 2.58
C GLU A 130 -13.94 -4.50 2.07
N ASP A 131 -14.96 -3.66 1.92
CA ASP A 131 -14.81 -2.23 1.80
C ASP A 131 -15.75 -1.53 2.80
N LYS A 132 -15.21 -0.59 3.55
CA LYS A 132 -15.93 0.19 4.55
C LYS A 132 -15.57 1.67 4.42
N ILE A 133 -16.57 2.52 4.55
CA ILE A 133 -16.38 3.98 4.48
C ILE A 133 -16.22 4.53 5.89
N TYR A 134 -15.23 5.40 6.05
CA TYR A 134 -14.99 6.17 7.26
C TYR A 134 -15.10 7.66 6.95
N GLU A 135 -15.84 8.36 7.79
CA GLU A 135 -15.94 9.81 7.75
C GLU A 135 -14.74 10.45 8.46
N LYS A 136 -14.50 11.76 8.25
CA LYS A 136 -13.46 12.50 8.96
C LYS A 136 -13.57 12.30 10.48
N GLY A 137 -12.44 12.02 11.13
CA GLY A 137 -12.34 11.83 12.58
C GLY A 137 -11.54 10.58 12.95
N ILE A 138 -11.58 10.20 14.21
CA ILE A 138 -10.89 9.02 14.74
C ILE A 138 -11.85 7.85 14.83
N SER A 139 -11.46 6.71 14.29
CA SER A 139 -12.24 5.46 14.39
C SER A 139 -11.33 4.27 14.69
N TYR A 140 -11.87 3.29 15.41
CA TYR A 140 -11.22 1.98 15.50
C TYR A 140 -11.43 1.21 14.20
N VAL A 141 -10.34 0.70 13.65
CA VAL A 141 -10.33 -0.07 12.41
C VAL A 141 -9.81 -1.46 12.66
N GLU A 142 -10.61 -2.46 12.32
CA GLU A 142 -10.17 -3.85 12.34
C GLU A 142 -9.21 -4.11 11.16
N MET A 143 -8.08 -4.73 11.47
CA MET A 143 -7.02 -5.09 10.52
C MET A 143 -6.51 -6.49 10.88
N PRO A 144 -7.21 -7.55 10.43
CA PRO A 144 -6.85 -8.93 10.74
C PRO A 144 -5.42 -9.25 10.28
N LEU A 145 -4.69 -10.03 11.09
CA LEU A 145 -3.32 -10.45 10.78
C LEU A 145 -3.28 -11.28 9.50
N GLY A 146 -2.39 -10.92 8.57
CA GLY A 146 -2.26 -11.55 7.26
C GLY A 146 -3.14 -10.91 6.18
N THR A 147 -3.72 -9.74 6.48
CA THR A 147 -4.43 -8.91 5.50
C THR A 147 -3.72 -7.56 5.33
N VAL A 148 -3.92 -6.91 4.21
CA VAL A 148 -3.37 -5.57 3.94
C VAL A 148 -4.52 -4.60 3.75
N SER A 149 -4.56 -3.54 4.56
CA SER A 149 -5.56 -2.48 4.46
C SER A 149 -4.97 -1.23 3.83
N VAL A 150 -5.71 -0.64 2.90
CA VAL A 150 -5.48 0.71 2.38
C VAL A 150 -6.73 1.55 2.54
N PHE A 151 -6.57 2.86 2.65
CA PHE A 151 -7.67 3.82 2.73
C PHE A 151 -7.65 4.70 1.50
N LEU A 152 -8.55 4.44 0.56
CA LEU A 152 -8.69 5.20 -0.68
C LEU A 152 -9.45 6.49 -0.42
N ARG A 153 -8.90 7.60 -0.85
CA ARG A 153 -9.52 8.93 -0.76
C ARG A 153 -10.73 9.05 -1.70
N GLU A 154 -11.73 9.82 -1.28
CA GLU A 154 -12.87 10.12 -2.14
C GLU A 154 -12.45 10.97 -3.35
N GLY A 155 -12.97 10.65 -4.52
CA GLY A 155 -12.59 11.29 -5.79
C GLY A 155 -11.31 10.77 -6.41
N TYR A 156 -10.76 9.66 -5.91
CA TYR A 156 -9.53 9.04 -6.44
C TYR A 156 -9.76 7.60 -6.90
N LEU A 157 -8.80 7.07 -7.64
CA LEU A 157 -8.78 5.68 -8.06
C LEU A 157 -7.45 5.01 -7.67
N LEU A 158 -7.51 3.69 -7.51
CA LEU A 158 -6.39 2.82 -7.26
C LEU A 158 -6.29 1.81 -8.41
N PRO A 159 -5.25 1.87 -9.27
CA PRO A 159 -5.03 0.86 -10.29
C PRO A 159 -4.47 -0.41 -9.66
N LEU A 160 -5.07 -1.54 -9.97
CA LEU A 160 -4.68 -2.85 -9.46
C LEU A 160 -4.39 -3.78 -10.65
N ALA A 161 -3.30 -4.53 -10.58
CA ALA A 161 -3.06 -5.62 -11.51
C ALA A 161 -3.81 -6.89 -11.11
N GLU A 162 -4.05 -7.78 -12.04
CA GLU A 162 -4.24 -9.19 -11.70
C GLU A 162 -2.89 -9.71 -11.19
N GLY A 163 -2.90 -10.29 -9.98
CA GLY A 163 -1.68 -10.72 -9.31
C GLY A 163 -1.02 -11.92 -9.98
N GLY A 164 0.28 -12.08 -9.76
CA GLY A 164 1.08 -13.21 -10.20
C GLY A 164 2.01 -13.67 -9.09
N GLU A 165 2.73 -14.76 -9.29
CA GLU A 165 3.75 -15.26 -8.37
C GLU A 165 5.10 -14.55 -8.52
N ASN A 166 5.25 -13.79 -9.61
CA ASN A 166 6.44 -13.01 -9.94
C ASN A 166 6.09 -11.86 -10.88
N VAL A 167 6.99 -10.88 -11.03
CA VAL A 167 6.76 -9.69 -11.86
C VAL A 167 6.39 -10.01 -13.31
N PRO A 168 7.03 -10.96 -14.01
CA PRO A 168 6.65 -11.31 -15.39
C PRO A 168 5.21 -11.83 -15.56
N GLN A 169 4.58 -12.29 -14.49
CA GLN A 169 3.18 -12.78 -14.53
C GLN A 169 2.17 -11.68 -14.20
N VAL A 170 2.61 -10.51 -13.78
CA VAL A 170 1.71 -9.38 -13.47
C VAL A 170 1.27 -8.72 -14.77
N ASP A 171 -0.04 -8.61 -14.97
CA ASP A 171 -0.59 -7.89 -16.11
C ASP A 171 -0.60 -6.38 -15.83
N PHE A 172 0.40 -5.68 -16.39
CA PHE A 172 0.52 -4.23 -16.29
C PHE A 172 -0.29 -3.45 -17.33
N GLU A 173 -0.91 -4.12 -18.29
CA GLU A 173 -1.69 -3.48 -19.36
C GLU A 173 -3.20 -3.46 -19.04
N ASN A 174 -3.73 -4.54 -18.47
CA ASN A 174 -5.15 -4.69 -18.17
C ASN A 174 -5.44 -4.45 -16.69
N LEU A 175 -5.30 -3.20 -16.24
CA LEU A 175 -5.48 -2.84 -14.85
C LEU A 175 -6.95 -2.73 -14.46
N ARG A 176 -7.31 -3.35 -13.33
CA ARG A 176 -8.57 -3.10 -12.66
C ARG A 176 -8.53 -1.74 -11.98
N ARG A 177 -9.56 -0.93 -12.19
CA ARG A 177 -9.70 0.40 -11.58
C ARG A 177 -10.61 0.30 -10.38
N TYR A 178 -10.07 0.54 -9.21
CA TYR A 178 -10.85 0.63 -7.99
C TYR A 178 -11.01 2.09 -7.62
N SER A 179 -12.22 2.63 -7.59
CA SER A 179 -12.49 4.03 -7.36
C SER A 179 -13.50 4.24 -6.22
N PHE A 180 -13.49 5.43 -5.63
CA PHE A 180 -14.41 5.80 -4.58
C PHE A 180 -14.92 7.24 -4.77
N GLY A 181 -16.25 7.42 -4.65
CA GLY A 181 -16.92 8.69 -4.81
C GLY A 181 -17.27 9.06 -6.24
N GLU A 182 -17.60 10.33 -6.44
CA GLU A 182 -17.93 10.93 -7.73
C GLU A 182 -16.77 11.78 -8.23
N ASN A 183 -16.82 12.22 -9.51
CA ASN A 183 -15.81 13.08 -10.11
C ASN A 183 -14.37 12.58 -9.95
N ILE A 184 -14.17 11.31 -10.27
CA ILE A 184 -12.88 10.63 -10.10
C ILE A 184 -11.79 11.36 -10.89
N LYS A 185 -10.72 11.74 -10.20
CA LYS A 185 -9.54 12.36 -10.81
C LYS A 185 -8.81 11.35 -11.68
N PRO A 186 -8.36 11.76 -12.88
CA PRO A 186 -7.51 10.92 -13.71
C PRO A 186 -6.21 10.58 -12.97
N TYR A 187 -5.75 9.34 -13.11
CA TYR A 187 -4.52 8.88 -12.51
C TYR A 187 -3.37 8.82 -13.53
N GLU A 188 -2.25 9.39 -13.18
CA GLU A 188 -1.00 9.29 -13.93
C GLU A 188 -0.34 7.94 -13.63
N TYR A 189 -0.52 6.99 -14.53
CA TYR A 189 0.07 5.67 -14.46
C TYR A 189 1.41 5.65 -15.20
N TYR A 190 2.48 5.31 -14.49
CA TYR A 190 3.81 5.14 -15.09
C TYR A 190 4.00 3.70 -15.56
N SER A 191 4.45 3.53 -16.80
CA SER A 191 4.73 2.23 -17.42
C SER A 191 5.96 2.31 -18.28
N ASP A 192 6.91 1.40 -18.09
CA ASP A 192 8.09 1.20 -18.92
C ASP A 192 8.31 -0.28 -19.23
N ASP A 193 9.39 -0.61 -19.95
CA ASP A 193 9.75 -1.99 -20.29
C ASP A 193 10.65 -2.67 -19.24
N GLY A 194 11.02 -1.97 -18.16
CA GLY A 194 11.91 -2.47 -17.11
C GLY A 194 13.38 -2.64 -17.52
N GLU A 195 13.74 -2.34 -18.75
CA GLU A 195 15.09 -2.57 -19.33
C GLU A 195 15.73 -1.30 -19.85
N THR A 196 14.96 -0.43 -20.49
CA THR A 196 15.44 0.80 -21.11
C THR A 196 15.89 1.81 -20.04
N LYS A 197 17.10 2.35 -20.24
CA LYS A 197 17.65 3.42 -19.40
C LYS A 197 17.13 4.82 -19.76
N LYS A 198 16.41 4.94 -20.87
CA LYS A 198 15.80 6.19 -21.33
C LYS A 198 14.34 6.21 -20.87
N TYR A 199 14.08 6.91 -19.78
CA TYR A 199 12.74 7.06 -19.23
C TYR A 199 12.47 8.52 -18.88
N SER A 200 11.23 8.94 -19.09
CA SER A 200 10.76 10.28 -18.72
C SER A 200 9.26 10.23 -18.40
N LEU A 201 8.76 11.28 -17.71
CA LEU A 201 7.32 11.37 -17.47
C LEU A 201 6.54 11.46 -18.77
N GLU A 202 7.01 12.24 -19.76
CA GLU A 202 6.32 12.45 -21.02
C GLU A 202 6.13 11.16 -21.83
N GLN A 203 7.13 10.27 -21.81
CA GLN A 203 7.12 9.04 -22.60
C GLN A 203 6.40 7.89 -21.90
N ASN A 204 6.45 7.86 -20.56
CA ASN A 204 6.06 6.70 -19.77
C ASN A 204 4.76 6.89 -18.97
N ILE A 205 4.17 8.09 -18.96
CA ILE A 205 2.88 8.32 -18.31
C ILE A 205 1.73 8.00 -19.25
N LYS A 206 0.82 7.15 -18.78
CA LYS A 206 -0.49 6.88 -19.36
C LYS A 206 -1.56 7.45 -18.41
N ILE A 207 -2.60 8.08 -18.95
CA ILE A 207 -3.70 8.60 -18.13
C ILE A 207 -4.80 7.55 -18.02
N ILE A 208 -5.07 7.11 -16.80
CA ILE A 208 -6.19 6.23 -16.46
C ILE A 208 -7.35 7.09 -15.95
N LYS A 209 -8.54 6.91 -16.54
CA LYS A 209 -9.79 7.60 -16.16
C LYS A 209 -10.78 6.63 -15.56
#